data_fb0b8cec6782f9a2e024fddbd40a82ea
#
_entry.id   fb0b8cec6782f9a2e024fddbd40a82ea
#
_cell.length_a   1.000
_cell.length_b   1.000
_cell.length_c   1.000
_cell.angle_alpha   90.00
_cell.angle_beta   90.00
_cell.angle_gamma   90.00
#
_symmetry.space_group_name_H-M   'P 1'
#
loop_
_entity.id
_entity.type
_entity.pdbx_description
1 polymer ?
#
loop_
_entity_poly.entity_id
_entity_poly.type
_entity_poly.pdbx_seq_one_letter_code
_entity_poly.pdbx_strand_id
1 'polypeptide(L)'
;MKGRAPVSSRPIRLIGGVAAYREGERLRHALRSLTGQLFPPGVSWREFRVVVAADDPATLEVARQCAASDPRIQLLIEPTRRGKSAALADILRRDGGDYFVLLNGDAVARLDAVAELVRTAEEQPGRPLAVMARPVPSLPKSGSLLTTALGLLWEVHDAYHRNPLYSDEIPHLSDELLLLRSEGRPELPAGIINDGAYLAAELSRRNGSIIYATQAVVEISVPGRWSDFWVQRRRIHAGHQQIYRIFGRRPGTFGRRAIRTPGTEALWVVHRFLRTRRGLRAGALLIATEAWAMWVARLEGSDPGPKYVLWRRIRDNGFEFPVPRLSVPPGFPGGGVALSPDGPGPAHKP
;
A
#
# COMPACT_ATOMS: atom_id res chain seq x y z
N MET A 1 -7.80 2.94 -31.81
CA MET A 1 -6.79 2.73 -30.73
C MET A 1 -5.77 1.73 -31.27
N LYS A 2 -4.51 2.13 -31.42
CA LYS A 2 -3.42 1.20 -31.81
C LYS A 2 -3.29 0.17 -30.69
N GLY A 3 -3.37 -1.12 -31.02
CA GLY A 3 -3.21 -2.21 -30.06
C GLY A 3 -1.88 -2.03 -29.33
N ARG A 4 -1.95 -1.98 -27.99
CA ARG A 4 -0.73 -1.97 -27.16
C ARG A 4 0.01 -3.28 -27.44
N ALA A 5 1.30 -3.19 -27.71
CA ALA A 5 2.16 -4.35 -27.87
C ALA A 5 2.09 -5.25 -26.61
N PRO A 6 2.31 -6.57 -26.73
CA PRO A 6 2.40 -7.43 -25.56
C PRO A 6 3.50 -6.96 -24.63
N VAL A 7 3.24 -6.92 -23.32
CA VAL A 7 4.17 -6.44 -22.28
C VAL A 7 5.41 -7.32 -22.17
N SER A 8 5.29 -8.60 -22.55
CA SER A 8 6.38 -9.58 -22.53
C SER A 8 6.19 -10.61 -23.65
N SER A 9 7.30 -11.17 -24.15
CA SER A 9 7.29 -12.29 -25.10
C SER A 9 6.86 -13.64 -24.47
N ARG A 10 6.83 -13.73 -23.13
CA ARG A 10 6.41 -14.91 -22.36
C ARG A 10 5.19 -14.61 -21.48
N PRO A 11 4.37 -15.61 -21.15
CA PRO A 11 3.30 -15.44 -20.17
C PRO A 11 3.85 -15.04 -18.81
N ILE A 12 3.20 -14.04 -18.17
CA ILE A 12 3.53 -13.56 -16.81
C ILE A 12 2.44 -14.03 -15.86
N ARG A 13 2.85 -14.71 -14.80
CA ARG A 13 1.97 -15.24 -13.76
C ARG A 13 2.12 -14.44 -12.48
N LEU A 14 1.02 -13.93 -11.96
CA LEU A 14 0.97 -13.10 -10.77
C LEU A 14 0.38 -13.87 -9.58
N ILE A 15 0.92 -13.61 -8.40
CA ILE A 15 0.36 -14.05 -7.11
C ILE A 15 -0.07 -12.80 -6.36
N GLY A 16 -1.38 -12.67 -6.10
CA GLY A 16 -1.91 -11.62 -5.25
C GLY A 16 -1.72 -11.95 -3.77
N GLY A 17 -1.39 -10.98 -2.94
CA GLY A 17 -1.21 -11.15 -1.51
C GLY A 17 -1.89 -10.04 -0.71
N VAL A 18 -2.71 -10.41 0.28
CA VAL A 18 -3.36 -9.48 1.20
C VAL A 18 -3.22 -9.99 2.63
N ALA A 19 -2.61 -9.18 3.48
CA ALA A 19 -2.60 -9.40 4.92
C ALA A 19 -3.66 -8.49 5.57
N ALA A 20 -4.67 -9.08 6.22
CA ALA A 20 -5.80 -8.34 6.76
C ALA A 20 -6.02 -8.60 8.26
N TYR A 21 -6.29 -7.52 9.01
CA TYR A 21 -6.67 -7.59 10.41
C TYR A 21 -7.63 -6.46 10.77
N ARG A 22 -8.85 -6.82 11.20
CA ARG A 22 -9.94 -5.90 11.55
C ARG A 22 -10.39 -5.01 10.40
N GLU A 23 -10.30 -5.54 9.18
CA GLU A 23 -10.74 -4.81 7.98
C GLU A 23 -12.24 -4.99 7.69
N GLY A 24 -12.82 -6.14 8.07
CA GLY A 24 -14.24 -6.41 7.78
C GLY A 24 -14.53 -6.27 6.28
N GLU A 25 -15.59 -5.54 5.93
CA GLU A 25 -16.03 -5.35 4.53
C GLU A 25 -14.99 -4.65 3.63
N ARG A 26 -14.01 -3.94 4.17
CA ARG A 26 -12.94 -3.34 3.36
C ARG A 26 -12.09 -4.39 2.67
N LEU A 27 -11.85 -5.53 3.34
CA LEU A 27 -11.15 -6.64 2.72
C LEU A 27 -11.87 -7.08 1.44
N ARG A 28 -13.22 -7.08 1.41
CA ARG A 28 -13.98 -7.38 0.20
C ARG A 28 -13.69 -6.40 -0.92
N HIS A 29 -13.63 -5.10 -0.63
CA HIS A 29 -13.28 -4.08 -1.63
C HIS A 29 -11.85 -4.25 -2.13
N ALA A 30 -10.89 -4.48 -1.24
CA ALA A 30 -9.51 -4.76 -1.59
C ALA A 30 -9.39 -5.98 -2.53
N LEU A 31 -10.00 -7.11 -2.15
CA LEU A 31 -9.97 -8.33 -2.95
C LEU A 31 -10.66 -8.16 -4.31
N ARG A 32 -11.84 -7.53 -4.35
CA ARG A 32 -12.52 -7.23 -5.63
C ARG A 32 -11.69 -6.34 -6.53
N SER A 33 -10.95 -5.38 -5.98
CA SER A 33 -10.07 -4.52 -6.77
C SER A 33 -8.88 -5.27 -7.38
N LEU A 34 -8.39 -6.33 -6.72
CA LEU A 34 -7.36 -7.21 -7.28
C LEU A 34 -7.93 -8.21 -8.28
N THR A 35 -8.99 -8.92 -7.90
CA THR A 35 -9.58 -9.97 -8.77
C THR A 35 -10.15 -9.41 -10.06
N GLY A 36 -10.60 -8.14 -10.04
CA GLY A 36 -11.16 -7.40 -11.16
C GLY A 36 -10.15 -6.65 -12.03
N GLN A 37 -8.83 -6.83 -11.83
CA GLN A 37 -7.82 -6.14 -12.65
C GLN A 37 -7.92 -6.49 -14.13
N LEU A 38 -7.73 -5.48 -14.98
CA LEU A 38 -7.69 -5.63 -16.43
C LEU A 38 -6.24 -5.82 -16.87
N PHE A 39 -5.97 -6.90 -17.59
CA PHE A 39 -4.63 -7.23 -18.07
C PHE A 39 -4.49 -7.16 -19.58
N PRO A 40 -3.29 -6.79 -20.09
CA PRO A 40 -2.93 -7.04 -21.48
C PRO A 40 -2.75 -8.56 -21.72
N PRO A 41 -2.78 -9.00 -22.97
CA PRO A 41 -2.52 -10.40 -23.32
C PRO A 41 -1.18 -10.90 -22.73
N GLY A 42 -1.20 -12.12 -22.22
CA GLY A 42 -0.03 -12.77 -21.63
C GLY A 42 0.19 -12.53 -20.13
N VAL A 43 -0.58 -11.65 -19.49
CA VAL A 43 -0.54 -11.43 -18.03
C VAL A 43 -1.77 -12.04 -17.39
N SER A 44 -1.59 -12.82 -16.33
CA SER A 44 -2.70 -13.48 -15.64
C SER A 44 -2.44 -13.70 -14.15
N TRP A 45 -3.52 -13.76 -13.36
CA TRP A 45 -3.46 -14.24 -12.00
C TRP A 45 -3.31 -15.76 -11.98
N ARG A 46 -2.41 -16.24 -11.11
CA ARG A 46 -2.34 -17.64 -10.73
C ARG A 46 -3.22 -17.92 -9.52
N GLU A 47 -3.06 -17.15 -8.47
CA GLU A 47 -3.77 -17.29 -7.19
C GLU A 47 -3.72 -16.01 -6.38
N PHE A 48 -4.57 -15.94 -5.36
CA PHE A 48 -4.53 -14.91 -4.32
C PHE A 48 -4.31 -15.57 -2.97
N ARG A 49 -3.40 -15.05 -2.16
CA ARG A 49 -3.13 -15.50 -0.78
C ARG A 49 -3.62 -14.45 0.19
N VAL A 50 -4.60 -14.80 0.98
CA VAL A 50 -5.22 -13.89 1.95
C VAL A 50 -4.91 -14.42 3.34
N VAL A 51 -4.19 -13.65 4.15
CA VAL A 51 -3.83 -14.01 5.52
C VAL A 51 -4.71 -13.23 6.49
N VAL A 52 -5.43 -13.97 7.35
CA VAL A 52 -6.30 -13.39 8.39
C VAL A 52 -6.07 -14.13 9.71
N ALA A 53 -6.05 -13.40 10.81
CA ALA A 53 -5.90 -14.00 12.14
C ALA A 53 -7.24 -14.60 12.65
N ALA A 54 -7.17 -15.73 13.33
CA ALA A 54 -8.35 -16.43 13.85
C ALA A 54 -9.11 -15.64 14.92
N ASP A 55 -8.42 -14.73 15.63
CA ASP A 55 -9.00 -13.82 16.63
C ASP A 55 -9.74 -12.61 16.02
N ASP A 56 -9.90 -12.59 14.69
CA ASP A 56 -10.66 -11.58 13.96
C ASP A 56 -11.81 -12.21 13.16
N PRO A 57 -12.89 -12.63 13.83
CA PRO A 57 -13.97 -13.38 13.18
C PRO A 57 -14.71 -12.57 12.09
N ALA A 58 -14.80 -11.26 12.22
CA ALA A 58 -15.48 -10.41 11.23
C ALA A 58 -14.74 -10.35 9.90
N THR A 59 -13.42 -10.15 9.93
CA THR A 59 -12.59 -10.16 8.71
C THR A 59 -12.47 -11.57 8.13
N LEU A 60 -12.38 -12.58 9.00
CA LEU A 60 -12.29 -13.98 8.61
C LEU A 60 -13.55 -14.45 7.87
N GLU A 61 -14.73 -14.03 8.32
CA GLU A 61 -16.00 -14.35 7.64
C GLU A 61 -16.05 -13.74 6.23
N VAL A 62 -15.67 -12.47 6.09
CA VAL A 62 -15.58 -11.82 4.78
C VAL A 62 -14.58 -12.55 3.86
N ALA A 63 -13.43 -12.94 4.39
CA ALA A 63 -12.42 -13.68 3.64
C ALA A 63 -12.95 -15.05 3.15
N ARG A 64 -13.68 -15.79 4.01
CA ARG A 64 -14.32 -17.05 3.64
C ARG A 64 -15.35 -16.88 2.52
N GLN A 65 -16.19 -15.86 2.60
CA GLN A 65 -17.18 -15.56 1.56
C GLN A 65 -16.51 -15.20 0.23
N CYS A 66 -15.42 -14.44 0.27
CA CYS A 66 -14.65 -14.14 -0.94
C CYS A 66 -14.00 -15.40 -1.52
N ALA A 67 -13.42 -16.26 -0.69
CA ALA A 67 -12.84 -17.53 -1.14
C ALA A 67 -13.89 -18.52 -1.69
N ALA A 68 -15.10 -18.52 -1.15
CA ALA A 68 -16.21 -19.31 -1.69
C ALA A 68 -16.68 -18.83 -3.07
N SER A 69 -16.53 -17.53 -3.36
CA SER A 69 -16.94 -16.93 -4.63
C SER A 69 -15.85 -16.92 -5.71
N ASP A 70 -14.58 -17.03 -5.33
CA ASP A 70 -13.45 -17.09 -6.28
C ASP A 70 -12.46 -18.19 -5.86
N PRO A 71 -12.40 -19.33 -6.59
CA PRO A 71 -11.57 -20.49 -6.22
C PRO A 71 -10.06 -20.20 -6.29
N ARG A 72 -9.64 -19.08 -6.87
CA ARG A 72 -8.24 -18.66 -6.88
C ARG A 72 -7.79 -18.11 -5.53
N ILE A 73 -8.74 -17.76 -4.63
CA ILE A 73 -8.42 -17.20 -3.30
C ILE A 73 -8.09 -18.33 -2.34
N GLN A 74 -6.84 -18.38 -1.90
CA GLN A 74 -6.35 -19.27 -0.85
C GLN A 74 -6.34 -18.53 0.48
N LEU A 75 -7.18 -18.96 1.42
CA LEU A 75 -7.24 -18.39 2.76
C LEU A 75 -6.23 -19.07 3.66
N LEU A 76 -5.31 -18.28 4.23
CA LEU A 76 -4.32 -18.68 5.21
C LEU A 76 -4.74 -18.11 6.57
N ILE A 77 -5.14 -18.99 7.49
CA ILE A 77 -5.60 -18.58 8.82
C ILE A 77 -4.43 -18.67 9.80
N GLU A 78 -4.03 -17.53 10.39
CA GLU A 78 -3.08 -17.52 11.49
C GLU A 78 -3.79 -17.91 12.79
N PRO A 79 -3.34 -18.96 13.52
CA PRO A 79 -3.94 -19.34 14.79
C PRO A 79 -3.94 -18.22 15.84
N THR A 80 -2.84 -17.45 15.84
CA THR A 80 -2.65 -16.24 16.65
C THR A 80 -2.04 -15.16 15.80
N ARG A 81 -2.43 -13.92 16.03
CA ARG A 81 -1.92 -12.77 15.31
C ARG A 81 -0.42 -12.57 15.57
N ARG A 82 0.40 -12.60 14.49
CA ARG A 82 1.86 -12.41 14.54
C ARG A 82 2.34 -11.07 13.99
N GLY A 83 1.43 -10.26 13.45
CA GLY A 83 1.71 -8.97 12.82
C GLY A 83 1.86 -9.04 11.31
N LYS A 84 1.81 -7.86 10.64
CA LYS A 84 1.79 -7.76 9.17
C LYS A 84 3.02 -8.40 8.52
N SER A 85 4.21 -8.19 9.08
CA SER A 85 5.45 -8.76 8.53
C SER A 85 5.42 -10.29 8.48
N ALA A 86 4.89 -10.96 9.52
CA ALA A 86 4.76 -12.41 9.53
C ALA A 86 3.71 -12.89 8.51
N ALA A 87 2.58 -12.20 8.40
CA ALA A 87 1.56 -12.51 7.40
C ALA A 87 2.09 -12.35 5.97
N LEU A 88 2.85 -11.29 5.69
CA LEU A 88 3.51 -11.10 4.39
C LEU A 88 4.57 -12.19 4.12
N ALA A 89 5.32 -12.62 5.16
CA ALA A 89 6.27 -13.73 5.02
C ALA A 89 5.57 -15.03 4.58
N ASP A 90 4.38 -15.32 5.14
CA ASP A 90 3.59 -16.48 4.72
C ASP A 90 3.08 -16.38 3.28
N ILE A 91 2.68 -15.18 2.85
CA ILE A 91 2.32 -14.91 1.46
C ILE A 91 3.50 -15.17 0.52
N LEU A 92 4.68 -14.69 0.89
CA LEU A 92 5.88 -14.75 0.05
C LEU A 92 6.58 -16.12 0.07
N ARG A 93 6.29 -17.01 1.00
CA ARG A 93 7.05 -18.26 1.22
C ARG A 93 6.98 -19.24 0.05
N ARG A 94 5.87 -19.31 -0.67
CA ARG A 94 5.66 -20.28 -1.73
C ARG A 94 6.02 -19.71 -3.11
N ASP A 95 6.71 -20.51 -3.91
CA ASP A 95 7.00 -20.20 -5.30
C ASP A 95 5.79 -20.41 -6.21
N GLY A 96 5.87 -19.90 -7.42
CA GLY A 96 4.90 -20.24 -8.45
C GLY A 96 4.39 -19.09 -9.31
N GLY A 97 4.81 -17.87 -9.07
CA GLY A 97 4.54 -16.71 -9.94
C GLY A 97 5.84 -16.03 -10.37
N ASP A 98 5.77 -15.21 -11.39
CA ASP A 98 6.88 -14.33 -11.79
C ASP A 98 6.96 -13.12 -10.84
N TYR A 99 5.81 -12.70 -10.32
CA TYR A 99 5.67 -11.57 -9.40
C TYR A 99 4.66 -11.84 -8.31
N PHE A 100 4.92 -11.23 -7.15
CA PHE A 100 3.92 -11.01 -6.10
C PHE A 100 3.36 -9.61 -6.22
N VAL A 101 2.05 -9.48 -6.08
CA VAL A 101 1.33 -8.22 -5.97
C VAL A 101 0.75 -8.11 -4.57
N LEU A 102 1.35 -7.29 -3.73
CA LEU A 102 0.93 -7.10 -2.34
C LEU A 102 0.02 -5.87 -2.24
N LEU A 103 -1.15 -6.04 -1.65
CA LEU A 103 -2.11 -4.96 -1.40
C LEU A 103 -2.47 -4.92 0.09
N ASN A 104 -2.54 -3.73 0.67
CA ASN A 104 -3.08 -3.56 2.02
C ASN A 104 -4.58 -3.87 2.06
N GLY A 105 -5.05 -4.50 3.15
CA GLY A 105 -6.44 -4.94 3.28
C GLY A 105 -7.48 -3.80 3.34
N ASP A 106 -7.03 -2.56 3.50
CA ASP A 106 -7.81 -1.32 3.52
C ASP A 106 -7.56 -0.40 2.32
N ALA A 107 -6.95 -0.93 1.27
CA ALA A 107 -6.64 -0.19 0.04
C ALA A 107 -7.40 -0.76 -1.17
N VAL A 108 -7.62 0.06 -2.20
CA VAL A 108 -8.33 -0.31 -3.43
C VAL A 108 -7.49 0.06 -4.64
N ALA A 109 -7.06 -0.94 -5.41
CA ALA A 109 -6.30 -0.73 -6.63
C ALA A 109 -7.24 -0.28 -7.77
N ARG A 110 -6.81 0.68 -8.60
CA ARG A 110 -7.53 0.99 -9.84
C ARG A 110 -7.49 -0.19 -10.80
N LEU A 111 -8.45 -0.28 -11.71
CA LEU A 111 -8.64 -1.43 -12.62
C LEU A 111 -7.43 -1.77 -13.49
N ASP A 112 -6.56 -0.80 -13.77
CA ASP A 112 -5.34 -0.94 -14.57
C ASP A 112 -4.05 -0.89 -13.74
N ALA A 113 -4.17 -0.71 -12.42
CA ALA A 113 -3.01 -0.44 -11.57
C ALA A 113 -1.97 -1.56 -11.63
N VAL A 114 -2.38 -2.83 -11.55
CA VAL A 114 -1.45 -3.97 -11.60
C VAL A 114 -0.84 -4.12 -12.99
N ALA A 115 -1.61 -3.87 -14.05
CA ALA A 115 -1.08 -3.87 -15.42
C ALA A 115 0.02 -2.82 -15.60
N GLU A 116 -0.16 -1.61 -15.04
CA GLU A 116 0.83 -0.54 -15.07
C GLU A 116 2.08 -0.86 -14.24
N LEU A 117 1.93 -1.56 -13.10
CA LEU A 117 3.08 -2.07 -12.33
C LEU A 117 3.89 -3.08 -13.14
N VAL A 118 3.22 -4.05 -13.75
CA VAL A 118 3.88 -5.09 -14.58
C VAL A 118 4.56 -4.45 -15.79
N ARG A 119 3.87 -3.54 -16.48
CA ARG A 119 4.44 -2.80 -17.61
C ARG A 119 5.72 -2.05 -17.20
N THR A 120 5.65 -1.33 -16.08
CA THR A 120 6.82 -0.62 -15.54
C THR A 120 7.97 -1.58 -15.22
N ALA A 121 7.68 -2.74 -14.61
CA ALA A 121 8.70 -3.73 -14.28
C ALA A 121 9.38 -4.37 -15.50
N GLU A 122 8.65 -4.56 -16.60
CA GLU A 122 9.17 -5.20 -17.81
C GLU A 122 9.82 -4.21 -18.80
N GLU A 123 9.36 -2.96 -18.83
CA GLU A 123 9.91 -1.92 -19.72
C GLU A 123 11.16 -1.23 -19.15
N GLN A 124 11.37 -1.26 -17.83
CA GLN A 124 12.53 -0.59 -17.22
C GLN A 124 13.83 -1.36 -17.44
N PRO A 125 14.90 -0.69 -17.90
CA PRO A 125 16.23 -1.27 -17.93
C PRO A 125 16.67 -1.76 -16.55
N GLY A 126 17.37 -2.88 -16.49
CA GLY A 126 17.89 -3.44 -15.23
C GLY A 126 16.88 -4.28 -14.43
N ARG A 127 15.66 -4.47 -14.94
CA ARG A 127 14.65 -5.38 -14.37
C ARG A 127 14.47 -5.15 -12.85
N PRO A 128 13.76 -4.10 -12.42
CA PRO A 128 13.62 -3.73 -11.03
C PRO A 128 13.08 -4.89 -10.18
N LEU A 129 13.57 -5.03 -8.95
CA LEU A 129 13.09 -6.04 -8.01
C LEU A 129 11.75 -5.67 -7.39
N ALA A 130 11.43 -4.38 -7.32
CA ALA A 130 10.15 -3.90 -6.82
C ALA A 130 9.64 -2.71 -7.62
N VAL A 131 8.32 -2.66 -7.81
CA VAL A 131 7.61 -1.50 -8.39
C VAL A 131 6.45 -1.16 -7.48
N MET A 132 6.42 0.06 -6.95
CA MET A 132 5.38 0.56 -6.05
C MET A 132 4.40 1.46 -6.79
N ALA A 133 3.13 1.35 -6.44
CA ALA A 133 2.06 2.18 -6.97
C ALA A 133 2.07 3.58 -6.33
N ARG A 134 1.35 4.50 -6.95
CA ARG A 134 1.05 5.82 -6.43
C ARG A 134 -0.18 5.78 -5.51
N PRO A 135 -0.02 5.98 -4.19
CA PRO A 135 -1.16 6.06 -3.30
C PRO A 135 -1.88 7.41 -3.44
N VAL A 136 -3.20 7.34 -3.45
CA VAL A 136 -4.08 8.50 -3.49
C VAL A 136 -5.01 8.42 -2.28
N PRO A 137 -4.95 9.40 -1.35
CA PRO A 137 -5.77 9.36 -0.15
C PRO A 137 -7.23 9.63 -0.46
N SER A 138 -8.12 8.81 0.06
CA SER A 138 -9.56 9.06 0.08
C SER A 138 -9.90 10.08 1.16
N LEU A 139 -9.85 11.36 0.79
CA LEU A 139 -10.07 12.47 1.71
C LEU A 139 -11.57 12.82 1.82
N PRO A 140 -12.10 13.02 3.04
CA PRO A 140 -13.48 13.48 3.22
C PRO A 140 -13.64 14.89 2.66
N LYS A 141 -14.82 15.17 2.09
CA LYS A 141 -15.18 16.50 1.53
C LYS A 141 -15.26 17.62 2.60
N SER A 142 -15.29 17.26 3.87
CA SER A 142 -15.48 18.19 5.00
C SER A 142 -14.42 19.29 5.14
N GLY A 143 -13.32 19.16 4.44
CA GLY A 143 -12.26 20.17 4.47
C GLY A 143 -11.73 20.48 5.87
N SER A 144 -11.64 19.52 6.79
CA SER A 144 -11.08 19.72 8.13
C SER A 144 -9.58 20.06 8.05
N LEU A 145 -9.01 20.56 9.14
CA LEU A 145 -7.59 20.84 9.21
C LEU A 145 -6.75 19.56 9.04
N LEU A 146 -7.22 18.44 9.62
CA LEU A 146 -6.60 17.13 9.44
C LEU A 146 -6.65 16.68 7.97
N THR A 147 -7.79 16.82 7.30
CA THR A 147 -7.94 16.52 5.87
C THR A 147 -6.93 17.31 5.02
N THR A 148 -6.77 18.61 5.34
CA THR A 148 -5.79 19.47 4.64
C THR A 148 -4.35 19.00 4.90
N ALA A 149 -4.02 18.64 6.15
CA ALA A 149 -2.70 18.12 6.52
C ALA A 149 -2.38 16.78 5.84
N LEU A 150 -3.35 15.87 5.79
CA LEU A 150 -3.19 14.57 5.12
C LEU A 150 -3.06 14.73 3.60
N GLY A 151 -3.85 15.60 2.99
CA GLY A 151 -3.70 15.93 1.56
C GLY A 151 -2.29 16.43 1.25
N LEU A 152 -1.79 17.36 2.07
CA LEU A 152 -0.44 17.88 1.93
C LEU A 152 0.64 16.81 2.13
N LEU A 153 0.49 15.94 3.15
CA LEU A 153 1.42 14.84 3.39
C LEU A 153 1.56 13.94 2.15
N TRP A 154 0.44 13.56 1.54
CA TRP A 154 0.45 12.68 0.39
C TRP A 154 0.90 13.38 -0.92
N GLU A 155 0.68 14.69 -1.07
CA GLU A 155 1.28 15.46 -2.16
C GLU A 155 2.81 15.54 -2.01
N VAL A 156 3.31 15.76 -0.79
CA VAL A 156 4.74 15.72 -0.50
C VAL A 156 5.32 14.33 -0.77
N HIS A 157 4.61 13.27 -0.37
CA HIS A 157 4.99 11.89 -0.64
C HIS A 157 5.10 11.61 -2.15
N ASP A 158 4.10 12.01 -2.95
CA ASP A 158 4.11 11.84 -4.40
C ASP A 158 5.26 12.63 -5.06
N ALA A 159 5.47 13.90 -4.66
CA ALA A 159 6.57 14.72 -5.15
C ALA A 159 7.94 14.13 -4.80
N TYR A 160 8.08 13.56 -3.60
CA TYR A 160 9.27 12.87 -3.16
C TYR A 160 9.62 11.70 -4.09
N HIS A 161 8.65 10.87 -4.42
CA HIS A 161 8.86 9.68 -5.24
C HIS A 161 9.07 9.97 -6.73
N ARG A 162 8.57 11.10 -7.24
CA ARG A 162 8.78 11.51 -8.64
C ARG A 162 10.21 11.94 -8.91
N ASN A 163 10.96 12.36 -7.90
CA ASN A 163 12.33 12.85 -8.02
C ASN A 163 13.28 12.13 -7.06
N PRO A 164 13.59 10.85 -7.26
CA PRO A 164 14.50 10.12 -6.41
C PRO A 164 15.96 10.52 -6.69
N LEU A 165 16.49 11.52 -6.00
CA LEU A 165 17.93 11.86 -6.00
C LEU A 165 18.60 11.27 -4.76
N TYR A 166 18.77 9.94 -4.67
CA TYR A 166 19.31 9.30 -3.48
C TYR A 166 20.43 8.33 -3.80
N SER A 167 21.65 8.67 -3.41
CA SER A 167 22.78 7.74 -3.43
C SER A 167 23.02 7.03 -2.09
N ASP A 168 22.66 7.65 -0.96
CA ASP A 168 23.17 7.24 0.36
C ASP A 168 22.12 6.74 1.35
N GLU A 169 20.84 6.89 1.07
CA GLU A 169 19.75 6.45 1.94
C GLU A 169 19.06 5.20 1.38
N ILE A 170 18.44 4.41 2.26
CA ILE A 170 17.51 3.39 1.83
C ILE A 170 16.33 4.08 1.14
N PRO A 171 15.98 3.76 -0.11
CA PRO A 171 14.81 4.32 -0.77
C PRO A 171 13.57 4.12 0.09
N HIS A 172 12.68 5.09 0.12
CA HIS A 172 11.37 4.86 0.73
C HIS A 172 10.55 3.97 -0.19
N LEU A 173 9.92 2.94 0.35
CA LEU A 173 9.02 2.06 -0.37
C LEU A 173 7.61 2.23 0.20
N SER A 174 6.70 2.63 -0.68
CA SER A 174 5.27 2.70 -0.42
C SER A 174 4.68 1.30 -0.63
N ASP A 175 4.16 0.70 0.43
CA ASP A 175 3.71 -0.70 0.47
C ASP A 175 2.18 -0.87 0.38
N GLU A 176 1.46 0.18 0.01
CA GLU A 176 0.02 0.17 -0.17
C GLU A 176 -0.44 -0.74 -1.32
N LEU A 177 0.28 -0.68 -2.45
CA LEU A 177 0.22 -1.64 -3.56
C LEU A 177 1.62 -1.78 -4.15
N LEU A 178 2.17 -2.97 -4.04
CA LEU A 178 3.55 -3.28 -4.40
C LEU A 178 3.62 -4.50 -5.33
N LEU A 179 4.33 -4.38 -6.45
CA LEU A 179 4.78 -5.50 -7.26
C LEU A 179 6.20 -5.88 -6.83
N LEU A 180 6.42 -7.14 -6.49
CA LEU A 180 7.72 -7.68 -6.09
C LEU A 180 8.10 -8.84 -6.99
N ARG A 181 9.28 -8.80 -7.61
CA ARG A 181 9.79 -9.89 -8.44
C ARG A 181 10.11 -11.12 -7.59
N SER A 182 9.62 -12.28 -8.01
CA SER A 182 9.73 -13.52 -7.21
C SER A 182 11.18 -13.95 -6.97
N GLU A 183 12.05 -13.84 -7.97
CA GLU A 183 13.46 -14.22 -7.87
C GLU A 183 14.28 -13.37 -6.89
N GLY A 184 13.85 -12.12 -6.68
CA GLY A 184 14.52 -11.16 -5.80
C GLY A 184 13.84 -10.95 -4.46
N ARG A 185 12.78 -11.71 -4.15
CA ARG A 185 12.03 -11.50 -2.93
C ARG A 185 12.88 -11.71 -1.68
N PRO A 186 12.88 -10.78 -0.74
CA PRO A 186 13.59 -10.96 0.52
C PRO A 186 12.76 -11.83 1.48
N GLU A 187 13.48 -12.49 2.39
CA GLU A 187 12.85 -13.03 3.59
C GLU A 187 12.42 -11.89 4.50
N LEU A 188 11.22 -11.99 5.03
CA LEU A 188 10.66 -10.98 5.92
C LEU A 188 10.55 -11.56 7.34
N PRO A 189 11.43 -11.15 8.29
CA PRO A 189 11.38 -11.65 9.65
C PRO A 189 10.09 -11.22 10.36
N ALA A 190 9.62 -12.06 11.27
CA ALA A 190 8.59 -11.66 12.21
C ALA A 190 9.09 -10.51 13.10
N GLY A 191 8.18 -9.66 13.57
CA GLY A 191 8.54 -8.55 14.47
C GLY A 191 9.02 -7.28 13.78
N ILE A 192 9.04 -7.23 12.46
CA ILE A 192 9.28 -5.99 11.72
C ILE A 192 8.07 -5.06 11.85
N ILE A 193 8.33 -3.83 12.30
CA ILE A 193 7.29 -2.82 12.53
C ILE A 193 6.87 -2.15 11.23
N ASN A 194 7.85 -1.83 10.36
CA ASN A 194 7.64 -1.19 9.08
C ASN A 194 8.18 -2.11 7.98
N ASP A 195 7.30 -2.94 7.46
CA ASP A 195 7.58 -3.93 6.43
C ASP A 195 8.07 -3.29 5.12
N GLY A 196 7.48 -2.19 4.67
CA GLY A 196 7.94 -1.46 3.49
C GLY A 196 9.37 -0.95 3.63
N ALA A 197 9.71 -0.35 4.77
CA ALA A 197 11.08 0.11 5.03
C ALA A 197 12.08 -1.04 5.13
N TYR A 198 11.69 -2.20 5.68
CA TYR A 198 12.52 -3.39 5.71
C TYR A 198 12.78 -3.95 4.30
N LEU A 199 11.71 -4.12 3.52
CA LEU A 199 11.79 -4.57 2.14
C LEU A 199 12.72 -3.66 1.32
N ALA A 200 12.56 -2.33 1.45
CA ALA A 200 13.42 -1.37 0.76
C ALA A 200 14.89 -1.51 1.16
N ALA A 201 15.18 -1.71 2.45
CA ALA A 201 16.54 -1.88 2.95
C ALA A 201 17.18 -3.17 2.42
N GLU A 202 16.44 -4.27 2.45
CA GLU A 202 16.92 -5.57 2.01
C GLU A 202 17.12 -5.62 0.48
N LEU A 203 16.20 -5.03 -0.30
CA LEU A 203 16.34 -4.89 -1.74
C LEU A 203 17.55 -4.02 -2.09
N SER A 204 17.76 -2.90 -1.39
CA SER A 204 18.93 -2.04 -1.61
C SER A 204 20.25 -2.75 -1.26
N ARG A 205 20.27 -3.59 -0.21
CA ARG A 205 21.44 -4.39 0.15
C ARG A 205 21.83 -5.39 -0.95
N ARG A 206 20.85 -5.83 -1.73
CA ARG A 206 21.03 -6.73 -2.89
C ARG A 206 21.26 -5.97 -4.20
N ASN A 207 21.51 -4.66 -4.15
CA ASN A 207 21.62 -3.78 -5.32
C ASN A 207 20.38 -3.82 -6.23
N GLY A 208 19.21 -4.15 -5.67
CA GLY A 208 17.95 -4.18 -6.38
C GLY A 208 17.34 -2.79 -6.50
N SER A 209 16.87 -2.43 -7.70
CA SER A 209 16.18 -1.17 -7.92
C SER A 209 14.71 -1.25 -7.49
N ILE A 210 14.21 -0.12 -6.98
CA ILE A 210 12.82 0.12 -6.60
C ILE A 210 12.30 1.27 -7.45
N ILE A 211 11.22 1.05 -8.18
CA ILE A 211 10.64 2.04 -9.11
C ILE A 211 9.27 2.51 -8.64
N TYR A 212 9.01 3.80 -8.79
CA TYR A 212 7.69 4.40 -8.54
C TYR A 212 6.90 4.53 -9.84
N ALA A 213 5.83 3.74 -9.97
CA ALA A 213 4.96 3.76 -11.13
C ALA A 213 3.84 4.79 -10.94
N THR A 214 4.03 6.00 -11.44
CA THR A 214 3.08 7.12 -11.26
C THR A 214 1.69 6.87 -11.84
N GLN A 215 1.57 5.98 -12.83
CA GLN A 215 0.31 5.62 -13.49
C GLN A 215 -0.44 4.51 -12.75
N ALA A 216 0.27 3.66 -12.00
CA ALA A 216 -0.34 2.64 -11.16
C ALA A 216 -0.92 3.30 -9.91
N VAL A 217 -2.25 3.41 -9.81
CA VAL A 217 -2.90 4.16 -8.74
C VAL A 217 -3.59 3.21 -7.76
N VAL A 218 -3.37 3.45 -6.47
CA VAL A 218 -4.07 2.78 -5.36
C VAL A 218 -4.74 3.82 -4.47
N GLU A 219 -6.02 3.66 -4.21
CA GLU A 219 -6.78 4.48 -3.28
C GLU A 219 -6.61 3.93 -1.86
N ILE A 220 -6.36 4.80 -0.91
CA ILE A 220 -6.03 4.41 0.46
C ILE A 220 -6.90 5.12 1.49
N SER A 221 -7.18 4.41 2.57
CA SER A 221 -7.80 5.00 3.76
C SER A 221 -6.81 5.89 4.51
N VAL A 222 -7.32 6.94 5.12
CA VAL A 222 -6.52 7.86 5.95
C VAL A 222 -7.12 8.00 7.34
N PRO A 223 -6.33 8.36 8.37
CA PRO A 223 -6.84 8.57 9.72
C PRO A 223 -7.94 9.62 9.76
N GLY A 224 -9.05 9.31 10.45
CA GLY A 224 -10.17 10.23 10.64
C GLY A 224 -9.99 11.19 11.82
N ARG A 225 -9.01 10.96 12.68
CA ARG A 225 -8.73 11.74 13.90
C ARG A 225 -7.25 12.01 14.07
N TRP A 226 -6.90 13.13 14.67
CA TRP A 226 -5.52 13.49 15.01
C TRP A 226 -4.84 12.46 15.90
N SER A 227 -5.56 11.88 16.87
CA SER A 227 -5.02 10.83 17.73
C SER A 227 -4.57 9.60 16.96
N ASP A 228 -5.33 9.20 15.95
CA ASP A 228 -5.02 8.03 15.12
C ASP A 228 -3.86 8.34 14.15
N PHE A 229 -3.86 9.54 13.57
CA PHE A 229 -2.73 10.03 12.77
C PHE A 229 -1.42 10.05 13.57
N TRP A 230 -1.49 10.56 14.79
CA TRP A 230 -0.39 10.56 15.72
C TRP A 230 0.16 9.16 16.04
N VAL A 231 -0.71 8.20 16.36
CA VAL A 231 -0.32 6.80 16.61
C VAL A 231 0.35 6.19 15.39
N GLN A 232 -0.18 6.45 14.19
CA GLN A 232 0.41 6.01 12.93
C GLN A 232 1.81 6.56 12.73
N ARG A 233 2.02 7.89 12.93
CA ARG A 233 3.33 8.52 12.76
C ARG A 233 4.38 7.98 13.74
N ARG A 234 4.00 7.80 15.01
CA ARG A 234 4.90 7.17 16.02
C ARG A 234 5.33 5.78 15.59
N ARG A 235 4.39 4.95 15.12
CA ARG A 235 4.71 3.60 14.62
C ARG A 235 5.69 3.65 13.46
N ILE A 236 5.48 4.53 12.48
CA ILE A 236 6.36 4.68 11.32
C ILE A 236 7.77 5.06 11.77
N HIS A 237 7.91 6.04 12.67
CA HIS A 237 9.22 6.45 13.19
C HIS A 237 9.89 5.37 14.05
N ALA A 238 9.13 4.62 14.86
CA ALA A 238 9.65 3.47 15.59
C ALA A 238 10.19 2.39 14.62
N GLY A 239 9.45 2.10 13.53
CA GLY A 239 9.89 1.21 12.47
C GLY A 239 11.17 1.71 11.79
N HIS A 240 11.28 3.01 11.49
CA HIS A 240 12.52 3.59 10.93
C HIS A 240 13.72 3.46 11.88
N GLN A 241 13.50 3.57 13.20
CA GLN A 241 14.58 3.32 14.18
C GLN A 241 14.99 1.84 14.20
N GLN A 242 14.01 0.91 14.11
CA GLN A 242 14.31 -0.50 14.01
C GLN A 242 15.16 -0.81 12.76
N ILE A 243 14.78 -0.28 11.59
CA ILE A 243 15.54 -0.45 10.34
C ILE A 243 16.96 0.10 10.45
N TYR A 244 17.11 1.29 11.04
CA TYR A 244 18.43 1.86 11.27
C TYR A 244 19.33 0.94 12.11
N ARG A 245 18.80 0.26 13.12
CA ARG A 245 19.58 -0.67 13.94
C ARG A 245 19.97 -1.94 13.20
N ILE A 246 19.06 -2.45 12.38
CA ILE A 246 19.31 -3.69 11.61
C ILE A 246 20.35 -3.44 10.50
N PHE A 247 20.25 -2.32 9.79
CA PHE A 247 21.03 -2.08 8.57
C PHE A 247 22.10 -1.00 8.70
N GLY A 248 22.18 -0.29 9.83
CA GLY A 248 23.10 0.86 10.00
C GLY A 248 22.75 2.08 9.14
N ARG A 249 21.71 1.99 8.31
CA ARG A 249 21.25 3.04 7.37
C ARG A 249 19.80 3.39 7.66
N ARG A 250 19.45 4.64 7.44
CA ARG A 250 18.08 5.12 7.71
C ARG A 250 17.25 5.14 6.43
N PRO A 251 15.94 4.80 6.50
CA PRO A 251 15.04 5.04 5.38
C PRO A 251 15.02 6.51 4.99
N GLY A 252 15.02 6.77 3.69
CA GLY A 252 14.87 8.12 3.15
C GLY A 252 13.51 8.71 3.53
N THR A 253 13.48 10.00 3.84
CA THR A 253 12.24 10.74 4.11
C THR A 253 12.34 12.15 3.53
N PHE A 254 11.20 12.71 3.09
CA PHE A 254 11.15 14.06 2.57
C PHE A 254 11.73 15.09 3.57
N GLY A 255 11.36 15.00 4.85
CA GLY A 255 11.85 15.96 5.85
C GLY A 255 13.36 15.96 6.00
N ARG A 256 14.00 14.78 5.92
CA ARG A 256 15.47 14.67 5.98
C ARG A 256 16.12 15.24 4.72
N ARG A 257 15.52 15.01 3.57
CA ARG A 257 15.97 15.58 2.31
C ARG A 257 15.87 17.10 2.31
N ALA A 258 14.73 17.65 2.74
CA ALA A 258 14.54 19.11 2.83
C ALA A 258 15.57 19.80 3.73
N ILE A 259 16.08 19.11 4.77
CA ILE A 259 17.16 19.61 5.63
C ILE A 259 18.52 19.53 4.94
N ARG A 260 18.82 18.43 4.23
CA ARG A 260 20.14 18.22 3.61
C ARG A 260 20.34 18.97 2.30
N THR A 261 19.29 19.08 1.52
CA THR A 261 19.29 19.79 0.23
C THR A 261 18.11 20.75 0.17
N PRO A 262 18.19 21.92 0.85
CA PRO A 262 17.10 22.90 0.94
C PRO A 262 16.87 23.65 -0.38
N GLY A 263 16.82 22.95 -1.48
CA GLY A 263 16.65 23.52 -2.80
C GLY A 263 15.17 23.65 -3.21
N THR A 264 14.90 23.20 -4.42
CA THR A 264 13.59 23.31 -5.08
C THR A 264 12.43 22.69 -4.30
N GLU A 265 12.66 21.58 -3.60
CA GLU A 265 11.58 20.92 -2.81
C GLU A 265 11.19 21.74 -1.58
N ALA A 266 12.16 22.34 -0.86
CA ALA A 266 11.86 23.20 0.27
C ALA A 266 11.06 24.43 -0.19
N LEU A 267 11.44 25.06 -1.29
CA LEU A 267 10.69 26.15 -1.90
C LEU A 267 9.30 25.74 -2.36
N TRP A 268 9.16 24.56 -2.94
CA TRP A 268 7.86 24.01 -3.34
C TRP A 268 6.94 23.79 -2.14
N VAL A 269 7.46 23.20 -1.06
CA VAL A 269 6.71 23.00 0.18
C VAL A 269 6.29 24.36 0.77
N VAL A 270 7.20 25.30 0.91
CA VAL A 270 6.90 26.64 1.42
C VAL A 270 5.83 27.33 0.58
N HIS A 271 5.97 27.32 -0.74
CA HIS A 271 4.96 27.88 -1.65
C HIS A 271 3.59 27.23 -1.46
N ARG A 272 3.54 25.90 -1.31
CA ARG A 272 2.30 25.15 -1.09
C ARG A 272 1.62 25.53 0.23
N PHE A 273 2.41 25.68 1.32
CA PHE A 273 1.90 26.08 2.63
C PHE A 273 1.43 27.53 2.70
N LEU A 274 2.13 28.44 2.03
CA LEU A 274 1.80 29.87 2.06
C LEU A 274 0.57 30.24 1.20
N ARG A 275 0.06 29.36 0.34
CA ARG A 275 -1.10 29.66 -0.52
C ARG A 275 -2.38 29.99 0.24
N THR A 276 -2.60 29.38 1.39
CA THR A 276 -3.79 29.64 2.23
C THR A 276 -3.45 29.64 3.72
N ARG A 277 -4.16 30.45 4.51
CA ARG A 277 -4.03 30.44 5.99
C ARG A 277 -4.31 29.05 6.57
N ARG A 278 -5.21 28.28 5.96
CA ARG A 278 -5.53 26.93 6.38
C ARG A 278 -4.39 25.97 6.09
N GLY A 279 -3.81 26.03 4.90
CA GLY A 279 -2.63 25.22 4.52
C GLY A 279 -1.44 25.51 5.41
N LEU A 280 -1.20 26.78 5.76
CA LEU A 280 -0.14 27.15 6.69
C LEU A 280 -0.33 26.50 8.07
N ARG A 281 -1.56 26.57 8.64
CA ARG A 281 -1.90 25.93 9.92
C ARG A 281 -1.78 24.41 9.86
N ALA A 282 -2.32 23.80 8.81
CA ALA A 282 -2.25 22.34 8.59
C ALA A 282 -0.79 21.88 8.50
N GLY A 283 0.04 22.62 7.79
CA GLY A 283 1.44 22.32 7.65
C GLY A 283 2.23 22.48 8.93
N ALA A 284 1.99 23.53 9.68
CA ALA A 284 2.61 23.72 10.99
C ALA A 284 2.30 22.55 11.94
N LEU A 285 1.01 22.10 11.96
CA LEU A 285 0.60 20.94 12.75
C LEU A 285 1.21 19.63 12.24
N LEU A 286 1.32 19.46 10.93
CA LEU A 286 1.99 18.30 10.35
C LEU A 286 3.46 18.25 10.77
N ILE A 287 4.20 19.34 10.64
CA ILE A 287 5.60 19.43 11.03
C ILE A 287 5.75 19.16 12.55
N ALA A 288 4.90 19.76 13.38
CA ALA A 288 4.92 19.55 14.83
C ALA A 288 4.64 18.07 15.18
N THR A 289 3.67 17.45 14.49
CA THR A 289 3.34 16.02 14.68
C THR A 289 4.51 15.14 14.30
N GLU A 290 5.15 15.38 13.16
CA GLU A 290 6.32 14.61 12.70
C GLU A 290 7.50 14.75 13.67
N ALA A 291 7.84 15.98 14.06
CA ALA A 291 8.94 16.26 14.97
C ALA A 291 8.74 15.57 16.33
N TRP A 292 7.54 15.70 16.87
CA TRP A 292 7.21 15.04 18.14
C TRP A 292 7.18 13.52 18.03
N ALA A 293 6.54 12.95 16.99
CA ALA A 293 6.49 11.50 16.79
C ALA A 293 7.92 10.91 16.65
N MET A 294 8.79 11.63 15.95
CA MET A 294 10.19 11.26 15.82
C MET A 294 10.94 11.33 17.16
N TRP A 295 10.68 12.38 17.96
CA TRP A 295 11.29 12.54 19.28
C TRP A 295 10.84 11.44 20.24
N VAL A 296 9.53 11.16 20.33
CA VAL A 296 8.98 10.09 21.15
C VAL A 296 9.54 8.73 20.74
N ALA A 297 9.60 8.43 19.45
CA ALA A 297 10.18 7.17 18.95
C ALA A 297 11.66 7.00 19.34
N ARG A 298 12.41 8.10 19.46
CA ARG A 298 13.79 8.09 19.96
C ARG A 298 13.87 7.80 21.45
N LEU A 299 12.97 8.41 22.25
CA LEU A 299 12.94 8.22 23.71
C LEU A 299 12.49 6.80 24.12
N GLU A 300 11.63 6.15 23.32
CA GLU A 300 11.18 4.79 23.56
C GLU A 300 12.30 3.74 23.39
N GLY A 301 13.46 4.17 22.98
CA GLY A 301 14.70 3.39 23.06
C GLY A 301 14.83 2.30 22.00
N SER A 302 15.67 1.29 22.35
CA SER A 302 16.17 0.32 21.38
C SER A 302 15.22 -0.82 21.05
N ASP A 303 14.26 -1.13 21.89
CA ASP A 303 13.25 -2.15 21.65
C ASP A 303 11.85 -1.53 21.78
N PRO A 304 11.22 -1.18 20.64
CA PRO A 304 9.86 -0.64 20.67
C PRO A 304 8.81 -1.65 21.13
N GLY A 305 9.23 -2.90 21.37
CA GLY A 305 8.39 -3.96 21.89
C GLY A 305 7.24 -4.41 20.99
N PRO A 306 6.51 -5.44 21.38
CA PRO A 306 5.41 -6.04 20.59
C PRO A 306 4.26 -5.06 20.31
N LYS A 307 4.13 -3.96 21.07
CA LYS A 307 3.05 -2.96 20.90
C LYS A 307 3.02 -2.31 19.51
N TYR A 308 4.17 -2.21 18.82
CA TYR A 308 4.24 -1.65 17.48
C TYR A 308 4.14 -2.72 16.38
N VAL A 309 4.49 -3.96 16.68
CA VAL A 309 4.34 -5.10 15.78
C VAL A 309 2.86 -5.47 15.67
N LEU A 310 2.17 -5.55 16.81
CA LEU A 310 0.74 -5.87 16.93
C LEU A 310 -0.08 -4.58 17.13
N TRP A 311 0.10 -3.62 16.26
CA TRP A 311 -0.52 -2.32 16.39
C TRP A 311 -2.05 -2.35 16.35
N ARG A 312 -2.65 -1.39 17.07
CA ARG A 312 -4.10 -1.20 17.10
C ARG A 312 -4.57 -0.64 15.76
N ARG A 313 -5.70 -1.15 15.27
CA ARG A 313 -6.34 -0.56 14.09
C ARG A 313 -6.56 0.94 14.28
N ILE A 314 -6.16 1.71 13.29
CA ILE A 314 -6.46 3.14 13.19
C ILE A 314 -7.91 3.28 12.74
N ARG A 315 -8.68 4.12 13.43
CA ARG A 315 -10.02 4.48 12.98
C ARG A 315 -9.88 5.44 11.81
N ASP A 316 -10.42 5.04 10.68
CA ASP A 316 -10.48 5.94 9.54
C ASP A 316 -11.65 6.93 9.65
N ASN A 317 -11.78 7.71 8.61
CA ASN A 317 -12.81 8.74 8.47
C ASN A 317 -14.21 8.19 8.15
N GLY A 318 -14.44 6.87 8.19
CA GLY A 318 -15.70 6.26 7.79
C GLY A 318 -15.99 6.37 6.28
N PHE A 319 -14.95 6.65 5.48
CA PHE A 319 -15.10 6.76 4.04
C PHE A 319 -15.39 5.36 3.46
N GLU A 320 -16.56 5.22 2.83
CA GLU A 320 -16.87 4.07 2.00
C GLU A 320 -16.18 4.29 0.65
N PHE A 321 -15.33 3.34 0.26
CA PHE A 321 -14.77 3.36 -1.09
C PHE A 321 -15.93 3.38 -2.10
N PRO A 322 -15.94 4.31 -3.06
CA PRO A 322 -16.92 4.25 -4.13
C PRO A 322 -16.79 2.87 -4.76
N VAL A 323 -17.90 2.11 -4.79
CA VAL A 323 -17.95 0.85 -5.51
C VAL A 323 -17.38 1.14 -6.91
N PRO A 324 -16.30 0.48 -7.34
CA PRO A 324 -15.76 0.71 -8.67
C PRO A 324 -16.91 0.51 -9.65
N ARG A 325 -17.44 1.59 -10.22
CA ARG A 325 -18.35 1.45 -11.36
C ARG A 325 -17.52 0.81 -12.44
N LEU A 326 -17.81 -0.44 -12.74
CA LEU A 326 -17.25 -1.19 -13.87
C LEU A 326 -17.71 -0.52 -15.18
N SER A 327 -17.31 0.71 -15.41
CA SER A 327 -17.35 1.30 -16.74
C SER A 327 -16.17 0.70 -17.51
N VAL A 328 -16.39 -0.47 -18.09
CA VAL A 328 -15.48 -1.04 -19.07
C VAL A 328 -15.38 -0.01 -20.20
N PRO A 329 -14.18 0.53 -20.51
CA PRO A 329 -14.04 1.43 -21.66
C PRO A 329 -14.52 0.71 -22.92
N PRO A 330 -15.28 1.35 -23.81
CA PRO A 330 -15.72 0.73 -25.04
C PRO A 330 -14.48 0.29 -25.85
N GLY A 331 -14.39 -1.00 -26.13
CA GLY A 331 -13.30 -1.57 -26.95
C GLY A 331 -12.38 -2.58 -26.26
N PHE A 332 -12.67 -3.04 -25.03
CA PHE A 332 -11.95 -4.17 -24.45
C PHE A 332 -12.55 -5.50 -24.93
N PRO A 333 -11.78 -6.41 -25.56
CA PRO A 333 -12.26 -7.75 -25.90
C PRO A 333 -12.33 -8.59 -24.61
N GLY A 334 -13.51 -8.96 -24.19
CA GLY A 334 -13.72 -9.83 -23.01
C GLY A 334 -14.91 -9.45 -22.12
N GLY A 335 -15.76 -8.53 -22.53
CA GLY A 335 -16.93 -8.11 -21.77
C GLY A 335 -18.12 -9.03 -22.01
N GLY A 336 -18.38 -9.96 -21.13
CA GLY A 336 -19.55 -10.82 -21.17
C GLY A 336 -19.89 -11.47 -19.83
N VAL A 337 -20.00 -10.70 -18.76
CA VAL A 337 -20.80 -11.08 -17.58
C VAL A 337 -21.38 -9.81 -16.99
N ALA A 338 -22.60 -9.49 -17.36
CA ALA A 338 -23.43 -8.52 -16.66
C ALA A 338 -23.87 -9.13 -15.32
N LEU A 339 -23.29 -8.68 -14.23
CA LEU A 339 -23.84 -8.95 -12.91
C LEU A 339 -24.99 -7.96 -12.70
N SER A 340 -26.24 -8.47 -12.77
CA SER A 340 -27.45 -7.74 -12.41
C SER A 340 -27.39 -7.33 -10.93
N PRO A 341 -27.76 -6.09 -10.56
CA PRO A 341 -27.79 -5.65 -9.17
C PRO A 341 -29.01 -6.14 -8.37
N ASP A 342 -29.93 -6.86 -8.97
CA ASP A 342 -31.21 -7.23 -8.33
C ASP A 342 -31.21 -8.73 -7.97
N GLY A 343 -30.79 -9.03 -6.73
CA GLY A 343 -31.18 -10.28 -6.06
C GLY A 343 -32.65 -10.17 -5.59
N PRO A 344 -33.42 -11.29 -5.60
CA PRO A 344 -34.86 -11.25 -5.23
C PRO A 344 -35.00 -10.86 -3.76
N GLY A 345 -35.76 -9.80 -3.50
CA GLY A 345 -36.18 -9.38 -2.17
C GLY A 345 -37.02 -10.47 -1.47
N PRO A 346 -37.05 -10.51 -0.14
CA PRO A 346 -37.79 -11.52 0.61
C PRO A 346 -39.29 -11.36 0.35
N ALA A 347 -39.92 -12.45 -0.09
CA ALA A 347 -41.38 -12.55 -0.25
C ALA A 347 -42.05 -12.43 1.14
N HIS A 348 -42.82 -11.38 1.35
CA HIS A 348 -43.85 -11.35 2.38
C HIS A 348 -44.95 -12.36 1.99
N LYS A 349 -45.17 -13.35 2.86
CA LYS A 349 -46.41 -14.15 2.86
C LYS A 349 -47.40 -13.58 3.88
N PRO A 350 -48.71 -13.66 3.58
CA PRO A 350 -49.80 -13.07 4.35
C PRO A 350 -49.98 -13.65 5.74
#